data_e28a548a17a4276166481ba72d3d8337
#
_entry.id   e28a548a17a4276166481ba72d3d8337
#
_cell.length_a   1.000
_cell.length_b   1.000
_cell.length_c   1.000
_cell.angle_alpha   90.00
_cell.angle_beta   90.00
_cell.angle_gamma   90.00
#
_symmetry.space_group_name_H-M   'P 1'
#
loop_
_entity.id
_entity.type
_entity.pdbx_description
1 polymer ?
#
loop_
_entity_poly.entity_id
_entity_poly.type
_entity_poly.pdbx_seq_one_letter_code
_entity_poly.pdbx_strand_id
1 'polypeptide(L)'
;INVENTGYIPKTVDPSTGFPTSDEEIYNILEDVYANGTRNLDGTFYISSSDARATYVLDDGKLTMVRSWFMVMRPDDMYGEMKVQKSQLDTASNRINEMAGINAQVAGLSYERYVYVLEITDSFQESLIVAIILAFLIVLLVLRDLRLSIITIFPVVAITIWLRGGMVLTGTSINLVTVQISSLAIGLGVDYAIHMVQRVREARHKSPHSSQEEWMSESLDETGNNIAMSAFTDFIGFMVLTLSIMPLFITFGMIMAIMILLSFIAAVFMLPALLFQFGNLEANRPPKINTIVPEPELSVPKRKVRVVKKIVKRRS
;
A
#
# COMPACT_ATOMS: atom_id res chain seq x y z
N ILE A 1 36.28 32.11 3.78
CA ILE A 1 36.07 33.48 3.25
C ILE A 1 37.46 34.12 3.25
N ASN A 2 38.00 34.50 2.07
CA ASN A 2 39.29 35.19 2.06
C ASN A 2 39.07 36.64 2.51
N VAL A 3 39.70 37.02 3.60
CA VAL A 3 39.49 38.33 4.24
C VAL A 3 39.78 39.50 3.31
N GLU A 4 40.64 39.31 2.29
CA GLU A 4 40.95 40.33 1.27
C GLU A 4 39.75 40.74 0.40
N ASN A 5 38.68 39.94 0.34
CA ASN A 5 37.51 40.17 -0.48
C ASN A 5 36.34 40.75 0.34
N THR A 6 36.51 40.98 1.61
CA THR A 6 35.55 41.67 2.48
C THR A 6 36.01 43.10 2.68
N GLY A 7 35.10 44.05 2.81
CA GLY A 7 35.43 45.44 3.15
C GLY A 7 35.99 45.61 4.59
N TYR A 8 36.01 44.52 5.35
CA TYR A 8 36.44 44.49 6.74
C TYR A 8 37.88 43.99 6.87
N ILE A 9 38.76 44.75 7.52
CA ILE A 9 40.13 44.38 7.82
C ILE A 9 40.20 43.94 9.27
N PRO A 10 40.41 42.65 9.58
CA PRO A 10 40.53 42.18 10.96
C PRO A 10 41.77 42.73 11.62
N LYS A 11 41.66 43.03 12.91
CA LYS A 11 42.77 43.57 13.73
C LYS A 11 43.77 42.50 14.11
N THR A 12 43.30 41.29 14.26
CA THR A 12 44.12 40.14 14.69
C THR A 12 43.84 38.93 13.82
N VAL A 13 44.87 38.45 13.16
CA VAL A 13 44.82 37.30 12.27
C VAL A 13 45.83 36.25 12.71
N ASP A 14 45.44 35.00 12.83
CA ASP A 14 46.34 33.88 13.06
C ASP A 14 47.31 33.74 11.87
N PRO A 15 48.60 33.84 12.07
CA PRO A 15 49.60 33.79 10.97
C PRO A 15 49.64 32.46 10.25
N SER A 16 49.14 31.37 10.91
CA SER A 16 49.16 30.03 10.31
C SER A 16 47.95 29.69 9.47
N THR A 17 46.78 30.26 9.80
CA THR A 17 45.53 29.97 9.16
C THR A 17 45.01 31.11 8.28
N GLY A 18 45.50 32.35 8.54
CA GLY A 18 44.99 33.55 7.88
C GLY A 18 43.57 33.96 8.32
N PHE A 19 43.04 33.36 9.38
CA PHE A 19 41.72 33.67 9.92
C PHE A 19 41.77 34.61 11.13
N PRO A 20 40.75 35.44 11.38
CA PRO A 20 40.60 36.21 12.59
C PRO A 20 40.60 35.31 13.84
N THR A 21 41.21 35.77 14.91
CA THR A 21 41.33 35.01 16.20
C THR A 21 40.21 35.33 17.19
N SER A 22 39.44 36.41 16.93
CA SER A 22 38.34 36.83 17.79
C SER A 22 36.99 36.48 17.19
N ASP A 23 36.11 35.92 18.00
CA ASP A 23 34.72 35.63 17.62
C ASP A 23 33.97 36.90 17.18
N GLU A 24 34.25 38.03 17.83
CA GLU A 24 33.67 39.32 17.46
C GLU A 24 34.12 39.81 16.08
N GLU A 25 35.37 39.60 15.71
CA GLU A 25 35.86 39.94 14.37
C GLU A 25 35.29 39.01 13.30
N ILE A 26 35.16 37.73 13.60
CA ILE A 26 34.50 36.76 12.70
C ILE A 26 33.04 37.18 12.47
N TYR A 27 32.33 37.56 13.55
CA TYR A 27 30.96 38.01 13.43
C TYR A 27 30.85 39.29 12.58
N ASN A 28 31.70 40.29 12.79
CA ASN A 28 31.66 41.54 12.02
C ASN A 28 31.93 41.28 10.51
N ILE A 29 32.83 40.36 10.18
CA ILE A 29 33.05 39.95 8.78
C ILE A 29 31.79 39.29 8.19
N LEU A 30 31.18 38.39 8.94
CA LEU A 30 29.96 37.71 8.50
C LEU A 30 28.80 38.67 8.32
N GLU A 31 28.68 39.68 9.22
CA GLU A 31 27.67 40.74 9.13
C GLU A 31 27.86 41.62 7.90
N ASP A 32 29.10 42.01 7.59
CA ASP A 32 29.40 42.78 6.39
C ASP A 32 29.10 42.00 5.10
N VAL A 33 29.51 40.72 5.05
CA VAL A 33 29.17 39.85 3.91
C VAL A 33 27.67 39.60 3.80
N TYR A 34 26.97 39.50 4.92
CA TYR A 34 25.51 39.35 4.93
C TYR A 34 24.78 40.58 4.40
N ALA A 35 25.30 41.79 4.71
CA ALA A 35 24.72 43.07 4.26
C ALA A 35 25.12 43.41 2.81
N ASN A 36 26.40 43.28 2.48
CA ASN A 36 26.99 43.85 1.28
C ASN A 36 27.46 42.82 0.26
N GLY A 37 27.64 41.56 0.65
CA GLY A 37 28.32 40.54 -0.16
C GLY A 37 29.83 40.78 -0.25
N THR A 38 30.52 39.90 -0.97
CA THR A 38 31.95 40.08 -1.28
C THR A 38 32.14 40.21 -2.79
N ARG A 39 33.13 41.04 -3.20
CA ARG A 39 33.41 41.29 -4.60
C ARG A 39 34.84 40.90 -4.97
N ASN A 40 35.00 40.46 -6.21
CA ASN A 40 36.32 40.28 -6.82
C ASN A 40 36.93 41.63 -7.17
N LEU A 41 38.22 41.66 -7.51
CA LEU A 41 38.92 42.84 -7.95
C LEU A 41 38.33 43.50 -9.22
N ASP A 42 37.65 42.72 -10.03
CA ASP A 42 36.90 43.19 -11.22
C ASP A 42 35.50 43.76 -10.93
N GLY A 43 35.09 43.78 -9.66
CA GLY A 43 33.80 44.28 -9.21
C GLY A 43 32.66 43.29 -9.30
N THR A 44 32.89 42.08 -9.84
CA THR A 44 31.87 41.00 -9.83
C THR A 44 31.69 40.44 -8.42
N PHE A 45 30.48 39.96 -8.09
CA PHE A 45 30.24 39.32 -6.80
C PHE A 45 30.93 37.96 -6.73
N TYR A 46 31.75 37.76 -5.70
CA TYR A 46 32.25 36.44 -5.31
C TYR A 46 31.21 35.70 -4.46
N ILE A 47 30.59 36.37 -3.49
CA ILE A 47 29.42 35.95 -2.75
C ILE A 47 28.45 37.11 -2.72
N SER A 48 27.27 36.97 -3.27
CA SER A 48 26.25 38.02 -3.17
C SER A 48 25.64 38.03 -1.75
N SER A 49 25.06 39.15 -1.37
CA SER A 49 24.32 39.24 -0.09
C SER A 49 23.15 38.26 -0.02
N SER A 50 22.54 37.94 -1.17
CA SER A 50 21.50 36.90 -1.25
C SER A 50 22.04 35.50 -1.00
N ASP A 51 23.21 35.17 -1.52
CA ASP A 51 23.86 33.89 -1.28
C ASP A 51 24.34 33.76 0.18
N ALA A 52 24.88 34.83 0.75
CA ALA A 52 25.24 34.88 2.16
C ALA A 52 24.04 34.61 3.06
N ARG A 53 22.91 35.27 2.80
CA ARG A 53 21.63 35.04 3.52
C ARG A 53 21.06 33.65 3.35
N ALA A 54 21.33 33.02 2.21
CA ALA A 54 20.95 31.62 1.96
C ALA A 54 21.88 30.63 2.69
N THR A 55 23.13 31.06 3.01
CA THR A 55 24.16 30.17 3.58
C THR A 55 24.17 30.21 5.10
N TYR A 56 23.99 31.37 5.71
CA TYR A 56 23.99 31.50 7.16
C TYR A 56 22.99 32.55 7.68
N VAL A 57 22.65 32.46 8.96
CA VAL A 57 21.73 33.37 9.65
C VAL A 57 22.46 33.97 10.84
N LEU A 58 22.44 35.31 10.88
CA LEU A 58 22.92 36.09 12.02
C LEU A 58 21.73 36.61 12.82
N ASP A 59 21.76 36.44 14.12
CA ASP A 59 20.70 36.89 15.02
C ASP A 59 21.35 37.36 16.35
N ASP A 60 21.00 38.57 16.77
CA ASP A 60 21.43 39.21 18.03
C ASP A 60 22.94 39.06 18.34
N GLY A 61 23.78 39.37 17.34
CA GLY A 61 25.25 39.32 17.52
C GLY A 61 25.83 37.91 17.48
N LYS A 62 25.08 36.90 17.04
CA LYS A 62 25.51 35.51 16.99
C LYS A 62 25.19 34.85 15.66
N LEU A 63 26.07 33.96 15.25
CA LEU A 63 25.80 33.05 14.14
C LEU A 63 24.90 31.92 14.66
N THR A 64 23.64 31.92 14.23
CA THR A 64 22.63 30.96 14.72
C THR A 64 22.47 29.76 13.81
N MET A 65 22.74 29.91 12.50
CA MET A 65 22.60 28.84 11.51
C MET A 65 23.63 28.99 10.40
N VAL A 66 24.21 27.86 10.01
CA VAL A 66 25.02 27.75 8.78
C VAL A 66 24.44 26.65 7.92
N ARG A 67 24.29 26.91 6.64
CA ARG A 67 23.86 25.92 5.63
C ARG A 67 25.03 25.60 4.72
N SER A 68 25.34 24.35 4.59
CA SER A 68 26.28 23.86 3.61
C SER A 68 25.54 23.10 2.52
N TRP A 69 25.83 23.42 1.27
CA TRP A 69 25.22 22.77 0.11
C TRP A 69 26.19 21.74 -0.46
N PHE A 70 25.69 20.54 -0.66
CA PHE A 70 26.44 19.51 -1.38
C PHE A 70 25.51 18.78 -2.33
N MET A 71 26.05 18.40 -3.48
CA MET A 71 25.34 17.66 -4.49
C MET A 71 25.49 16.17 -4.23
N VAL A 72 24.37 15.48 -4.07
CA VAL A 72 24.33 14.03 -3.98
C VAL A 72 23.94 13.49 -5.36
N MET A 73 24.76 12.62 -5.93
CA MET A 73 24.41 11.94 -7.16
C MET A 73 23.17 11.07 -6.97
N ARG A 74 22.27 11.09 -7.95
CA ARG A 74 21.10 10.23 -7.93
C ARG A 74 21.55 8.79 -8.14
N PRO A 75 21.21 7.85 -7.23
CA PRO A 75 21.58 6.46 -7.40
C PRO A 75 20.79 5.81 -8.54
N ASP A 76 21.44 4.91 -9.27
CA ASP A 76 20.82 4.14 -10.34
C ASP A 76 19.89 3.05 -9.77
N ASP A 77 20.26 2.44 -8.63
CA ASP A 77 19.42 1.52 -7.86
C ASP A 77 18.73 2.26 -6.68
N MET A 78 17.43 2.48 -6.83
CA MET A 78 16.71 3.48 -6.06
C MET A 78 16.56 3.16 -4.57
N TYR A 79 16.57 1.90 -4.13
CA TYR A 79 16.30 1.57 -2.72
C TYR A 79 17.56 1.24 -1.90
N GLY A 80 18.42 0.38 -2.42
CA GLY A 80 19.63 -0.06 -1.70
C GLY A 80 20.63 1.06 -1.49
N GLU A 81 20.91 1.82 -2.54
CA GLU A 81 21.83 2.94 -2.48
C GLU A 81 21.29 4.13 -1.70
N MET A 82 19.99 4.42 -1.77
CA MET A 82 19.35 5.44 -0.93
C MET A 82 19.53 5.15 0.56
N LYS A 83 19.37 3.89 0.98
CA LYS A 83 19.57 3.50 2.38
C LYS A 83 21.00 3.72 2.84
N VAL A 84 21.97 3.38 1.99
CA VAL A 84 23.39 3.63 2.27
C VAL A 84 23.70 5.12 2.34
N GLN A 85 23.21 5.92 1.40
CA GLN A 85 23.42 7.37 1.38
C GLN A 85 22.79 8.05 2.61
N LYS A 86 21.56 7.68 2.97
CA LYS A 86 20.92 8.19 4.21
C LYS A 86 21.80 7.88 5.41
N SER A 87 22.23 6.63 5.56
CA SER A 87 23.09 6.23 6.70
C SER A 87 24.42 6.99 6.74
N GLN A 88 25.02 7.26 5.58
CA GLN A 88 26.26 8.06 5.52
C GLN A 88 26.01 9.53 5.93
N LEU A 89 24.93 10.13 5.47
CA LEU A 89 24.55 11.50 5.81
C LEU A 89 24.21 11.63 7.30
N ASP A 90 23.46 10.71 7.85
CA ASP A 90 23.12 10.66 9.27
C ASP A 90 24.39 10.48 10.13
N THR A 91 25.29 9.60 9.70
CA THR A 91 26.59 9.40 10.38
C THR A 91 27.45 10.65 10.33
N ALA A 92 27.50 11.34 9.20
CA ALA A 92 28.23 12.60 9.09
C ALA A 92 27.64 13.70 9.97
N SER A 93 26.31 13.84 9.98
CA SER A 93 25.60 14.78 10.85
C SER A 93 25.87 14.50 12.33
N ASN A 94 25.78 13.24 12.76
CA ASN A 94 26.05 12.85 14.14
C ASN A 94 27.51 13.12 14.55
N ARG A 95 28.48 12.85 13.65
CA ARG A 95 29.90 13.21 13.92
C ARG A 95 30.11 14.71 14.12
N ILE A 96 29.45 15.53 13.31
CA ILE A 96 29.51 16.99 13.46
C ILE A 96 28.89 17.40 14.79
N ASN A 97 27.78 16.83 15.19
CA ASN A 97 27.14 17.09 16.48
C ASN A 97 28.05 16.73 17.66
N GLU A 98 28.71 15.57 17.59
CA GLU A 98 29.64 15.12 18.63
C GLU A 98 30.91 15.98 18.72
N MET A 99 31.48 16.34 17.57
CA MET A 99 32.75 17.08 17.51
C MET A 99 32.61 18.57 17.89
N ALA A 100 31.48 19.18 17.44
CA ALA A 100 31.31 20.62 17.54
C ALA A 100 30.31 21.04 18.66
N GLY A 101 29.60 20.09 19.28
CA GLY A 101 28.57 20.39 20.27
C GLY A 101 27.39 21.20 19.68
N ILE A 102 27.22 21.17 18.35
CA ILE A 102 26.14 21.84 17.61
C ILE A 102 25.07 20.85 17.19
N ASN A 103 23.90 21.33 16.84
CA ASN A 103 22.84 20.50 16.30
C ASN A 103 22.84 20.58 14.77
N ALA A 104 23.65 19.77 14.11
CA ALA A 104 23.65 19.67 12.67
C ALA A 104 22.54 18.73 12.21
N GLN A 105 21.78 19.18 11.22
CA GLN A 105 20.70 18.39 10.59
C GLN A 105 20.86 18.39 9.09
N VAL A 106 20.65 17.25 8.48
CA VAL A 106 20.58 17.13 7.02
C VAL A 106 19.20 17.57 6.58
N ALA A 107 19.13 18.56 5.70
CA ALA A 107 17.88 19.05 5.12
C ALA A 107 18.02 19.17 3.61
N GLY A 108 16.91 19.04 2.89
CA GLY A 108 16.83 19.22 1.45
C GLY A 108 15.85 18.25 0.80
N LEU A 109 15.29 18.68 -0.33
CA LEU A 109 14.25 17.91 -1.03
C LEU A 109 14.65 16.47 -1.37
N SER A 110 15.93 16.25 -1.71
CA SER A 110 16.42 14.90 -2.01
C SER A 110 16.50 14.05 -0.75
N TYR A 111 16.99 14.59 0.36
CA TYR A 111 17.08 13.88 1.64
C TYR A 111 15.69 13.59 2.21
N GLU A 112 14.79 14.58 2.23
CA GLU A 112 13.41 14.40 2.66
C GLU A 112 12.69 13.33 1.83
N ARG A 113 12.92 13.32 0.51
CA ARG A 113 12.36 12.28 -0.36
C ARG A 113 12.93 10.89 -0.02
N TYR A 114 14.22 10.79 0.34
CA TYR A 114 14.83 9.53 0.76
C TYR A 114 14.24 9.03 2.05
N VAL A 115 14.17 9.89 3.08
CA VAL A 115 13.56 9.55 4.36
C VAL A 115 12.13 9.08 4.15
N TYR A 116 11.34 9.86 3.40
CA TYR A 116 9.96 9.55 3.10
C TYR A 116 9.76 8.19 2.42
N VAL A 117 10.56 7.89 1.39
CA VAL A 117 10.45 6.59 0.68
C VAL A 117 10.86 5.42 1.58
N LEU A 118 11.91 5.58 2.38
CA LEU A 118 12.39 4.52 3.28
C LEU A 118 11.39 4.27 4.42
N GLU A 119 10.92 5.31 5.08
CA GLU A 119 9.96 5.20 6.18
C GLU A 119 8.61 4.65 5.72
N ILE A 120 8.13 5.08 4.54
CA ILE A 120 6.92 4.52 3.95
C ILE A 120 7.11 3.04 3.66
N THR A 121 8.26 2.63 3.13
CA THR A 121 8.49 1.23 2.77
C THR A 121 8.56 0.34 4.00
N ASP A 122 9.24 0.79 5.06
CA ASP A 122 9.36 0.04 6.31
C ASP A 122 8.00 -0.02 7.05
N SER A 123 7.32 1.12 7.22
CA SER A 123 5.99 1.20 7.83
C SER A 123 4.94 0.41 7.05
N PHE A 124 5.12 0.30 5.73
CA PHE A 124 4.24 -0.48 4.88
C PHE A 124 4.27 -1.97 5.19
N GLN A 125 5.46 -2.54 5.39
CA GLN A 125 5.57 -3.97 5.71
C GLN A 125 4.88 -4.29 7.04
N GLU A 126 5.07 -3.44 8.04
CA GLU A 126 4.40 -3.57 9.33
C GLU A 126 2.88 -3.45 9.21
N SER A 127 2.39 -2.43 8.49
CA SER A 127 0.97 -2.19 8.25
C SER A 127 0.32 -3.35 7.49
N LEU A 128 1.03 -3.98 6.56
CA LEU A 128 0.51 -5.10 5.79
C LEU A 128 0.36 -6.36 6.64
N ILE A 129 1.30 -6.62 7.54
CA ILE A 129 1.19 -7.72 8.50
C ILE A 129 -0.01 -7.49 9.43
N VAL A 130 -0.17 -6.29 9.96
CA VAL A 130 -1.31 -5.91 10.81
C VAL A 130 -2.63 -6.05 10.03
N ALA A 131 -2.68 -5.62 8.78
CA ALA A 131 -3.87 -5.75 7.95
C ALA A 131 -4.26 -7.22 7.70
N ILE A 132 -3.29 -8.10 7.44
CA ILE A 132 -3.54 -9.54 7.27
C ILE A 132 -4.04 -10.17 8.58
N ILE A 133 -3.44 -9.82 9.72
CA ILE A 133 -3.88 -10.31 11.03
C ILE A 133 -5.31 -9.85 11.32
N LEU A 134 -5.61 -8.58 11.07
CA LEU A 134 -6.95 -8.02 11.30
C LEU A 134 -7.98 -8.68 10.36
N ALA A 135 -7.64 -8.84 9.09
CA ALA A 135 -8.46 -9.55 8.12
C ALA A 135 -8.73 -11.00 8.55
N PHE A 136 -7.71 -11.71 9.04
CA PHE A 136 -7.87 -13.05 9.58
C PHE A 136 -8.80 -13.09 10.79
N LEU A 137 -8.67 -12.13 11.72
CA LEU A 137 -9.54 -12.04 12.89
C LEU A 137 -11.00 -11.78 12.50
N ILE A 138 -11.24 -10.90 11.51
CA ILE A 138 -12.59 -10.64 10.99
C ILE A 138 -13.17 -11.92 10.36
N VAL A 139 -12.40 -12.60 9.52
CA VAL A 139 -12.82 -13.87 8.91
C VAL A 139 -13.13 -14.91 9.98
N LEU A 140 -12.31 -15.01 11.02
CA LEU A 140 -12.50 -15.93 12.14
C LEU A 140 -13.79 -15.60 12.93
N LEU A 141 -14.07 -14.33 13.17
CA LEU A 141 -15.31 -13.89 13.83
C LEU A 141 -16.56 -14.24 13.00
N VAL A 142 -16.49 -14.04 11.69
CA VAL A 142 -17.60 -14.29 10.76
C VAL A 142 -17.83 -15.80 10.58
N LEU A 143 -16.77 -16.55 10.30
CA LEU A 143 -16.90 -17.99 10.02
C LEU A 143 -16.97 -18.84 11.29
N ARG A 144 -16.43 -18.39 12.42
CA ARG A 144 -16.35 -19.11 13.71
C ARG A 144 -15.78 -20.50 13.60
N ASP A 145 -14.89 -20.69 12.65
CA ASP A 145 -14.20 -21.95 12.36
C ASP A 145 -12.76 -21.63 11.95
N LEU A 146 -11.81 -22.02 12.79
CA LEU A 146 -10.39 -21.72 12.58
C LEU A 146 -9.85 -22.30 11.27
N ARG A 147 -10.26 -23.53 10.95
CA ARG A 147 -9.79 -24.22 9.75
C ARG A 147 -10.30 -23.53 8.48
N LEU A 148 -11.58 -23.22 8.41
CA LEU A 148 -12.15 -22.50 7.28
C LEU A 148 -11.57 -21.10 7.17
N SER A 149 -11.29 -20.44 8.30
CA SER A 149 -10.70 -19.09 8.29
C SER A 149 -9.28 -19.08 7.72
N ILE A 150 -8.46 -20.09 8.06
CA ILE A 150 -7.12 -20.24 7.49
C ILE A 150 -7.20 -20.49 5.98
N ILE A 151 -8.10 -21.35 5.54
CA ILE A 151 -8.30 -21.64 4.11
C ILE A 151 -8.77 -20.39 3.37
N THR A 152 -9.66 -19.62 3.97
CA THR A 152 -10.24 -18.39 3.37
C THR A 152 -9.21 -17.27 3.22
N ILE A 153 -8.30 -17.08 4.18
CA ILE A 153 -7.30 -16.03 4.12
C ILE A 153 -6.13 -16.36 3.17
N PHE A 154 -5.87 -17.64 2.93
CA PHE A 154 -4.73 -18.08 2.13
C PHE A 154 -4.68 -17.47 0.71
N PRO A 155 -5.77 -17.48 -0.09
CA PRO A 155 -5.80 -16.81 -1.38
C PRO A 155 -5.47 -15.32 -1.31
N VAL A 156 -5.94 -14.64 -0.27
CA VAL A 156 -5.70 -13.20 -0.08
C VAL A 156 -4.21 -12.90 0.15
N VAL A 157 -3.55 -13.72 0.96
CA VAL A 157 -2.10 -13.64 1.16
C VAL A 157 -1.36 -13.94 -0.14
N ALA A 158 -1.78 -14.96 -0.89
CA ALA A 158 -1.18 -15.31 -2.17
C ALA A 158 -1.26 -14.17 -3.19
N ILE A 159 -2.40 -13.50 -3.30
CA ILE A 159 -2.59 -12.33 -4.18
C ILE A 159 -1.62 -11.21 -3.80
N THR A 160 -1.46 -10.95 -2.51
CA THR A 160 -0.55 -9.91 -2.02
C THR A 160 0.90 -10.20 -2.40
N ILE A 161 1.32 -11.49 -2.34
CA ILE A 161 2.64 -11.93 -2.77
C ILE A 161 2.79 -11.80 -4.29
N TRP A 162 1.77 -12.23 -5.06
CA TRP A 162 1.78 -12.14 -6.53
C TRP A 162 1.86 -10.70 -7.02
N LEU A 163 1.17 -9.78 -6.34
CA LEU A 163 1.27 -8.35 -6.64
C LEU A 163 2.71 -7.86 -6.52
N ARG A 164 3.36 -8.16 -5.40
CA ARG A 164 4.76 -7.76 -5.19
C ARG A 164 5.70 -8.37 -6.22
N GLY A 165 5.51 -9.66 -6.51
CA GLY A 165 6.26 -10.33 -7.57
C GLY A 165 6.06 -9.66 -8.94
N GLY A 166 4.83 -9.31 -9.27
CA GLY A 166 4.47 -8.59 -10.49
C GLY A 166 5.11 -7.19 -10.57
N MET A 167 5.13 -6.45 -9.46
CA MET A 167 5.81 -5.14 -9.39
C MET A 167 7.32 -5.26 -9.64
N VAL A 168 7.97 -6.26 -9.07
CA VAL A 168 9.41 -6.53 -9.31
C VAL A 168 9.66 -6.86 -10.79
N LEU A 169 8.83 -7.73 -11.38
CA LEU A 169 8.97 -8.14 -12.79
C LEU A 169 8.72 -6.98 -13.77
N THR A 170 7.85 -6.04 -13.43
CA THR A 170 7.54 -4.87 -14.26
C THR A 170 8.43 -3.67 -13.99
N GLY A 171 9.35 -3.76 -13.02
CA GLY A 171 10.19 -2.64 -12.60
C GLY A 171 9.41 -1.49 -11.95
N THR A 172 8.19 -1.77 -11.47
CA THR A 172 7.34 -0.74 -10.83
C THR A 172 7.86 -0.43 -9.43
N SER A 173 8.21 0.82 -9.21
CA SER A 173 8.76 1.27 -7.92
C SER A 173 7.69 1.24 -6.81
N ILE A 174 8.12 0.88 -5.62
CA ILE A 174 7.29 1.05 -4.41
C ILE A 174 7.18 2.56 -4.14
N ASN A 175 5.94 3.03 -4.04
CA ASN A 175 5.63 4.43 -3.71
C ASN A 175 4.35 4.46 -2.86
N LEU A 176 3.96 5.64 -2.38
CA LEU A 176 2.77 5.81 -1.54
C LEU A 176 1.50 5.18 -2.13
N VAL A 177 1.37 5.22 -3.45
CA VAL A 177 0.20 4.69 -4.16
C VAL A 177 0.20 3.17 -4.17
N THR A 178 1.33 2.56 -4.53
CA THR A 178 1.46 1.09 -4.59
C THR A 178 1.33 0.44 -3.21
N VAL A 179 1.71 1.17 -2.16
CA VAL A 179 1.52 0.80 -0.76
C VAL A 179 0.02 0.71 -0.41
N GLN A 180 -0.73 1.76 -0.73
CA GLN A 180 -2.17 1.80 -0.46
C GLN A 180 -2.94 0.71 -1.21
N ILE A 181 -2.54 0.39 -2.43
CA ILE A 181 -3.14 -0.67 -3.25
C ILE A 181 -3.09 -2.02 -2.54
N SER A 182 -1.99 -2.36 -1.90
CA SER A 182 -1.85 -3.65 -1.21
C SER A 182 -2.81 -3.79 -0.04
N SER A 183 -3.07 -2.71 0.71
CA SER A 183 -4.05 -2.71 1.80
C SER A 183 -5.49 -2.84 1.27
N LEU A 184 -5.82 -2.13 0.18
CA LEU A 184 -7.11 -2.24 -0.49
C LEU A 184 -7.33 -3.65 -1.07
N ALA A 185 -6.29 -4.25 -1.63
CA ALA A 185 -6.34 -5.60 -2.18
C ALA A 185 -6.70 -6.66 -1.14
N ILE A 186 -6.16 -6.54 0.08
CA ILE A 186 -6.52 -7.43 1.19
C ILE A 186 -8.02 -7.30 1.49
N GLY A 187 -8.55 -6.07 1.58
CA GLY A 187 -9.97 -5.82 1.87
C GLY A 187 -10.89 -6.42 0.81
N LEU A 188 -10.66 -6.12 -0.46
CA LEU A 188 -11.46 -6.64 -1.58
C LEU A 188 -11.34 -8.17 -1.72
N GLY A 189 -10.13 -8.71 -1.54
CA GLY A 189 -9.90 -10.14 -1.63
C GLY A 189 -10.60 -10.92 -0.52
N VAL A 190 -10.63 -10.39 0.70
CA VAL A 190 -11.33 -10.99 1.85
C VAL A 190 -12.83 -11.00 1.63
N ASP A 191 -13.39 -9.93 1.08
CA ASP A 191 -14.83 -9.82 0.85
C ASP A 191 -15.33 -10.90 -0.13
N TYR A 192 -14.71 -11.04 -1.29
CA TYR A 192 -15.04 -12.11 -2.24
C TYR A 192 -14.86 -13.52 -1.64
N ALA A 193 -13.82 -13.71 -0.83
CA ALA A 193 -13.55 -14.99 -0.18
C ALA A 193 -14.62 -15.33 0.87
N ILE A 194 -15.04 -14.38 1.70
CA ILE A 194 -16.10 -14.57 2.71
C ILE A 194 -17.41 -14.95 2.02
N HIS A 195 -17.81 -14.23 0.99
CA HIS A 195 -19.05 -14.50 0.26
C HIS A 195 -19.07 -15.92 -0.32
N MET A 196 -17.97 -16.35 -0.92
CA MET A 196 -17.86 -17.71 -1.47
C MET A 196 -17.97 -18.79 -0.37
N VAL A 197 -17.24 -18.63 0.74
CA VAL A 197 -17.26 -19.62 1.84
C VAL A 197 -18.62 -19.67 2.52
N GLN A 198 -19.27 -18.52 2.73
CA GLN A 198 -20.61 -18.48 3.30
C GLN A 198 -21.61 -19.22 2.42
N ARG A 199 -21.50 -19.04 1.10
CA ARG A 199 -22.39 -19.72 0.16
C ARG A 199 -22.21 -21.24 0.18
N VAL A 200 -20.96 -21.72 0.21
CA VAL A 200 -20.69 -23.15 0.35
C VAL A 200 -21.26 -23.72 1.65
N ARG A 201 -21.20 -22.95 2.74
CA ARG A 201 -21.85 -23.34 4.02
C ARG A 201 -23.37 -23.37 3.93
N GLU A 202 -23.98 -22.42 3.24
CA GLU A 202 -25.44 -22.37 3.01
C GLU A 202 -25.89 -23.54 2.16
N ALA A 203 -25.23 -23.83 1.03
CA ALA A 203 -25.53 -24.99 0.19
C ALA A 203 -25.46 -26.29 0.98
N ARG A 204 -24.43 -26.45 1.82
CA ARG A 204 -24.31 -27.58 2.73
C ARG A 204 -25.47 -27.66 3.73
N HIS A 205 -25.91 -26.53 4.30
CA HIS A 205 -27.04 -26.53 5.24
C HIS A 205 -28.37 -26.85 4.56
N LYS A 206 -28.58 -26.39 3.32
CA LYS A 206 -29.80 -26.67 2.55
C LYS A 206 -29.90 -28.14 2.14
N SER A 207 -28.78 -28.72 1.73
CA SER A 207 -28.72 -30.10 1.20
C SER A 207 -27.66 -30.92 1.90
N PRO A 208 -27.84 -31.32 3.20
CA PRO A 208 -26.79 -31.95 4.00
C PRO A 208 -26.33 -33.30 3.48
N HIS A 209 -27.13 -33.97 2.64
CA HIS A 209 -26.88 -35.31 2.11
C HIS A 209 -26.26 -35.30 0.70
N SER A 210 -26.20 -34.14 0.06
CA SER A 210 -25.56 -33.96 -1.24
C SER A 210 -24.04 -34.15 -1.15
N SER A 211 -23.41 -34.32 -2.30
CA SER A 211 -21.96 -34.45 -2.38
C SER A 211 -21.27 -33.09 -2.20
N GLN A 212 -19.99 -33.13 -1.85
CA GLN A 212 -19.18 -31.89 -1.75
C GLN A 212 -19.09 -31.18 -3.11
N GLU A 213 -19.10 -31.93 -4.20
CA GLU A 213 -19.11 -31.40 -5.56
C GLU A 213 -20.39 -30.63 -5.85
N GLU A 214 -21.55 -31.15 -5.43
CA GLU A 214 -22.84 -30.49 -5.61
C GLU A 214 -22.92 -29.16 -4.83
N TRP A 215 -22.47 -29.11 -3.57
CA TRP A 215 -22.41 -27.86 -2.80
C TRP A 215 -21.50 -26.83 -3.47
N MET A 216 -20.38 -27.26 -4.02
CA MET A 216 -19.42 -26.39 -4.67
C MET A 216 -20.00 -25.87 -6.00
N SER A 217 -20.60 -26.74 -6.81
CA SER A 217 -21.24 -26.35 -8.08
C SER A 217 -22.39 -25.37 -7.84
N GLU A 218 -23.31 -25.66 -6.90
CA GLU A 218 -24.40 -24.76 -6.54
C GLU A 218 -23.89 -23.39 -6.08
N SER A 219 -22.81 -23.39 -5.29
CA SER A 219 -22.21 -22.14 -4.79
C SER A 219 -21.56 -21.33 -5.88
N LEU A 220 -20.88 -21.97 -6.84
CA LEU A 220 -20.27 -21.32 -7.99
C LEU A 220 -21.32 -20.74 -8.93
N ASP A 221 -22.40 -21.49 -9.20
CA ASP A 221 -23.47 -21.05 -10.12
C ASP A 221 -24.22 -19.83 -9.57
N GLU A 222 -24.55 -19.81 -8.27
CA GLU A 222 -25.31 -18.73 -7.68
C GLU A 222 -24.44 -17.53 -7.26
N THR A 223 -23.31 -17.78 -6.63
CA THR A 223 -22.46 -16.70 -6.06
C THR A 223 -21.31 -16.31 -6.96
N GLY A 224 -20.76 -17.25 -7.74
CA GLY A 224 -19.69 -16.96 -8.68
C GLY A 224 -20.08 -15.89 -9.70
N ASN A 225 -21.32 -15.96 -10.22
CA ASN A 225 -21.82 -14.93 -11.13
C ASN A 225 -21.97 -13.55 -10.45
N ASN A 226 -22.45 -13.51 -9.20
CA ASN A 226 -22.59 -12.26 -8.46
C ASN A 226 -21.22 -11.63 -8.17
N ILE A 227 -20.24 -12.45 -7.75
CA ILE A 227 -18.86 -12.01 -7.54
C ILE A 227 -18.25 -11.52 -8.87
N ALA A 228 -18.52 -12.22 -9.99
CA ALA A 228 -18.04 -11.82 -11.30
C ALA A 228 -18.59 -10.45 -11.72
N MET A 229 -19.88 -10.21 -11.52
CA MET A 229 -20.51 -8.92 -11.83
C MET A 229 -19.95 -7.78 -10.98
N SER A 230 -19.76 -8.01 -9.68
CA SER A 230 -19.13 -7.03 -8.78
C SER A 230 -17.69 -6.76 -9.21
N ALA A 231 -16.87 -7.80 -9.39
CA ALA A 231 -15.49 -7.68 -9.81
C ALA A 231 -15.36 -6.96 -11.18
N PHE A 232 -16.27 -7.22 -12.11
CA PHE A 232 -16.28 -6.55 -13.40
C PHE A 232 -16.62 -5.06 -13.27
N THR A 233 -17.57 -4.70 -12.41
CA THR A 233 -17.91 -3.30 -12.14
C THR A 233 -16.73 -2.56 -11.52
N ASP A 234 -16.09 -3.15 -10.52
CA ASP A 234 -14.92 -2.59 -9.86
C ASP A 234 -13.74 -2.46 -10.84
N PHE A 235 -13.51 -3.51 -11.66
CA PHE A 235 -12.48 -3.51 -12.70
C PHE A 235 -12.65 -2.33 -13.67
N ILE A 236 -13.87 -2.14 -14.21
CA ILE A 236 -14.16 -1.00 -15.10
C ILE A 236 -13.97 0.32 -14.37
N GLY A 237 -14.47 0.43 -13.13
CA GLY A 237 -14.32 1.63 -12.33
C GLY A 237 -12.86 2.07 -12.17
N PHE A 238 -11.97 1.13 -11.87
CA PHE A 238 -10.54 1.44 -11.77
C PHE A 238 -9.86 1.62 -13.13
N MET A 239 -10.31 0.91 -14.17
CA MET A 239 -9.80 1.12 -15.53
C MET A 239 -10.09 2.54 -16.05
N VAL A 240 -11.18 3.19 -15.64
CA VAL A 240 -11.46 4.59 -16.01
C VAL A 240 -10.36 5.54 -15.51
N LEU A 241 -9.71 5.25 -14.37
CA LEU A 241 -8.59 6.05 -13.87
C LEU A 241 -7.37 6.05 -14.81
N THR A 242 -7.23 5.03 -15.65
CA THR A 242 -6.13 4.97 -16.64
C THR A 242 -6.27 6.02 -17.75
N LEU A 243 -7.45 6.62 -17.91
CA LEU A 243 -7.69 7.73 -18.83
C LEU A 243 -7.27 9.10 -18.26
N SER A 244 -6.77 9.14 -17.02
CA SER A 244 -6.33 10.37 -16.38
C SER A 244 -5.07 10.93 -17.06
N ILE A 245 -4.90 12.24 -17.01
CA ILE A 245 -3.69 12.94 -17.46
C ILE A 245 -2.55 12.75 -16.44
N MET A 246 -2.87 12.42 -15.17
CA MET A 246 -1.88 12.28 -14.11
C MET A 246 -1.33 10.84 -14.05
N PRO A 247 0.01 10.65 -14.24
CA PRO A 247 0.62 9.31 -14.24
C PRO A 247 0.33 8.51 -12.97
N LEU A 248 0.14 9.18 -11.85
CA LEU A 248 -0.18 8.57 -10.57
C LEU A 248 -1.50 7.77 -10.64
N PHE A 249 -2.56 8.38 -11.20
CA PHE A 249 -3.86 7.73 -11.33
C PHE A 249 -3.86 6.64 -12.40
N ILE A 250 -3.07 6.80 -13.47
CA ILE A 250 -2.89 5.74 -14.47
C ILE A 250 -2.33 4.48 -13.83
N THR A 251 -1.21 4.63 -13.08
CA THR A 251 -0.57 3.51 -12.40
C THR A 251 -1.49 2.90 -11.34
N PHE A 252 -2.15 3.73 -10.55
CA PHE A 252 -3.11 3.28 -9.53
C PHE A 252 -4.25 2.46 -10.16
N GLY A 253 -4.91 3.00 -11.18
CA GLY A 253 -6.03 2.36 -11.85
C GLY A 253 -5.64 1.02 -12.49
N MET A 254 -4.49 0.97 -13.16
CA MET A 254 -3.99 -0.25 -13.81
C MET A 254 -3.70 -1.36 -12.78
N ILE A 255 -2.96 -1.04 -11.73
CA ILE A 255 -2.60 -2.02 -10.70
C ILE A 255 -3.83 -2.49 -9.94
N MET A 256 -4.76 -1.58 -9.59
CA MET A 256 -6.02 -1.95 -8.94
C MET A 256 -6.89 -2.85 -9.82
N ALA A 257 -7.02 -2.55 -11.11
CA ALA A 257 -7.76 -3.41 -12.04
C ALA A 257 -7.17 -4.83 -12.11
N ILE A 258 -5.85 -4.96 -12.20
CA ILE A 258 -5.16 -6.26 -12.16
C ILE A 258 -5.44 -6.98 -10.84
N MET A 259 -5.38 -6.26 -9.71
CA MET A 259 -5.63 -6.83 -8.38
C MET A 259 -7.04 -7.37 -8.22
N ILE A 260 -8.04 -6.64 -8.71
CA ILE A 260 -9.44 -7.08 -8.69
C ILE A 260 -9.60 -8.37 -9.51
N LEU A 261 -8.99 -8.42 -10.69
CA LEU A 261 -9.02 -9.62 -11.53
C LEU A 261 -8.37 -10.83 -10.83
N LEU A 262 -7.20 -10.63 -10.21
CA LEU A 262 -6.52 -11.69 -9.45
C LEU A 262 -7.35 -12.12 -8.23
N SER A 263 -7.99 -11.19 -7.52
CA SER A 263 -8.86 -11.46 -6.38
C SER A 263 -10.09 -12.28 -6.80
N PHE A 264 -10.69 -11.93 -7.92
CA PHE A 264 -11.79 -12.69 -8.51
C PHE A 264 -11.36 -14.11 -8.88
N ILE A 265 -10.26 -14.26 -9.61
CA ILE A 265 -9.73 -15.59 -9.98
C ILE A 265 -9.43 -16.42 -8.73
N ALA A 266 -8.81 -15.84 -7.71
CA ALA A 266 -8.52 -16.53 -6.47
C ALA A 266 -9.78 -16.96 -5.70
N ALA A 267 -10.80 -16.11 -5.65
CA ALA A 267 -12.06 -16.42 -4.96
C ALA A 267 -12.89 -17.48 -5.69
N VAL A 268 -12.89 -17.49 -7.03
CA VAL A 268 -13.74 -18.39 -7.82
C VAL A 268 -13.06 -19.72 -8.16
N PHE A 269 -11.74 -19.74 -8.31
CA PHE A 269 -11.01 -20.95 -8.69
C PHE A 269 -10.15 -21.52 -7.53
N MET A 270 -9.30 -20.69 -6.94
CA MET A 270 -8.35 -21.16 -5.93
C MET A 270 -9.03 -21.53 -4.61
N LEU A 271 -9.95 -20.68 -4.14
CA LEU A 271 -10.62 -20.90 -2.86
C LEU A 271 -11.54 -22.14 -2.88
N PRO A 272 -12.40 -22.38 -3.90
CA PRO A 272 -13.16 -23.60 -3.99
C PRO A 272 -12.29 -24.87 -4.03
N ALA A 273 -11.17 -24.81 -4.78
CA ALA A 273 -10.23 -25.95 -4.82
C ALA A 273 -9.61 -26.25 -3.45
N LEU A 274 -9.23 -25.20 -2.70
CA LEU A 274 -8.72 -25.36 -1.34
C LEU A 274 -9.79 -25.86 -0.35
N LEU A 275 -11.01 -25.38 -0.48
CA LEU A 275 -12.15 -25.84 0.33
C LEU A 275 -12.46 -27.30 0.05
N PHE A 276 -12.41 -27.71 -1.23
CA PHE A 276 -12.62 -29.09 -1.62
C PHE A 276 -11.56 -30.03 -1.03
N GLN A 277 -10.31 -29.65 -1.10
CA GLN A 277 -9.20 -30.47 -0.67
C GLN A 277 -8.98 -30.45 0.86
N PHE A 278 -9.10 -29.30 1.48
CA PHE A 278 -8.72 -29.11 2.88
C PHE A 278 -9.88 -28.71 3.80
N GLY A 279 -11.05 -28.35 3.26
CA GLY A 279 -12.18 -27.84 4.04
C GLY A 279 -12.83 -28.86 4.96
N ASN A 280 -12.61 -30.18 4.72
CA ASN A 280 -13.20 -31.27 5.47
C ASN A 280 -14.72 -31.10 5.68
N LEU A 281 -15.38 -30.61 4.65
CA LEU A 281 -16.81 -30.27 4.69
C LEU A 281 -17.70 -31.50 4.96
N GLU A 282 -17.20 -32.69 4.71
CA GLU A 282 -17.93 -33.94 4.94
C GLU A 282 -17.88 -34.45 6.39
N ALA A 283 -16.85 -34.09 7.15
CA ALA A 283 -16.62 -34.65 8.50
C ALA A 283 -17.74 -34.37 9.51
N ASN A 284 -18.51 -33.29 9.29
CA ASN A 284 -19.62 -32.89 10.14
C ASN A 284 -21.00 -33.11 9.49
N ARG A 285 -21.13 -34.10 8.62
CA ARG A 285 -22.47 -34.48 8.12
C ARG A 285 -23.34 -34.98 9.27
N PRO A 286 -24.59 -34.51 9.41
CA PRO A 286 -25.53 -35.18 10.30
C PRO A 286 -25.69 -36.62 9.86
N PRO A 287 -25.83 -37.56 10.80
CA PRO A 287 -26.04 -38.97 10.47
C PRO A 287 -27.25 -39.08 9.52
N LYS A 288 -27.09 -39.86 8.45
CA LYS A 288 -28.25 -40.22 7.63
C LYS A 288 -29.25 -40.93 8.55
N ILE A 289 -30.28 -40.21 8.96
CA ILE A 289 -31.40 -40.85 9.61
C ILE A 289 -32.09 -41.66 8.50
N ASN A 290 -31.82 -42.98 8.49
CA ASN A 290 -32.63 -43.90 7.72
C ASN A 290 -34.03 -43.91 8.38
N THR A 291 -34.77 -42.84 8.21
CA THR A 291 -36.21 -42.87 8.39
C THR A 291 -36.72 -43.79 7.28
N ILE A 292 -36.84 -45.06 7.59
CA ILE A 292 -37.81 -45.93 6.95
C ILE A 292 -39.16 -45.32 7.39
N VAL A 293 -39.53 -44.22 6.80
CA VAL A 293 -40.93 -43.77 6.80
C VAL A 293 -41.58 -44.77 5.83
N PRO A 294 -42.41 -45.72 6.28
CA PRO A 294 -43.18 -46.49 5.34
C PRO A 294 -43.98 -45.45 4.55
N GLU A 295 -43.81 -45.47 3.26
CA GLU A 295 -44.57 -44.67 2.33
C GLU A 295 -46.03 -44.83 2.71
N PRO A 296 -46.79 -43.78 3.16
CA PRO A 296 -48.20 -43.98 3.45
C PRO A 296 -48.83 -44.34 2.11
N GLU A 297 -49.36 -45.59 2.04
CA GLU A 297 -50.22 -45.99 0.92
C GLU A 297 -51.39 -45.00 0.88
N LEU A 298 -51.17 -43.91 0.15
CA LEU A 298 -52.20 -42.97 -0.24
C LEU A 298 -53.12 -43.74 -1.22
N SER A 299 -54.03 -44.50 -0.64
CA SER A 299 -55.21 -45.00 -1.37
C SER A 299 -56.02 -43.75 -1.80
N VAL A 300 -55.62 -43.19 -2.95
CA VAL A 300 -56.37 -42.10 -3.60
C VAL A 300 -57.71 -42.70 -4.06
N PRO A 301 -58.84 -42.34 -3.47
CA PRO A 301 -60.12 -42.80 -3.95
C PRO A 301 -60.27 -42.29 -5.41
N LYS A 302 -60.42 -43.19 -6.36
CA LYS A 302 -60.71 -42.86 -7.76
C LYS A 302 -61.96 -41.99 -7.85
N ARG A 303 -61.78 -40.70 -7.79
CA ARG A 303 -62.85 -39.72 -8.01
C ARG A 303 -63.19 -39.72 -9.51
N LYS A 304 -64.35 -40.32 -9.86
CA LYS A 304 -64.89 -40.29 -11.20
C LYS A 304 -65.03 -38.83 -11.63
N VAL A 305 -64.16 -38.37 -12.51
CA VAL A 305 -64.29 -37.04 -13.13
C VAL A 305 -65.44 -37.13 -14.13
N ARG A 306 -66.57 -36.53 -13.79
CA ARG A 306 -67.68 -36.31 -14.73
C ARG A 306 -67.28 -35.16 -15.65
N VAL A 307 -66.96 -35.53 -16.92
CA VAL A 307 -66.71 -34.55 -17.99
C VAL A 307 -68.05 -33.93 -18.36
N VAL A 308 -68.31 -32.72 -17.92
CA VAL A 308 -69.44 -31.91 -18.39
C VAL A 308 -69.05 -31.27 -19.71
N LYS A 309 -69.56 -31.83 -20.84
CA LYS A 309 -69.50 -31.22 -22.15
C LYS A 309 -70.35 -29.95 -22.15
N LYS A 310 -69.74 -28.79 -22.11
CA LYS A 310 -70.42 -27.53 -22.31
C LYS A 310 -70.55 -27.28 -23.81
N ILE A 311 -71.81 -27.42 -24.30
CA ILE A 311 -72.21 -27.09 -25.67
C ILE A 311 -72.15 -25.57 -25.81
N VAL A 312 -71.18 -25.08 -26.61
CA VAL A 312 -71.19 -23.69 -27.07
C VAL A 312 -72.07 -23.58 -28.32
N LYS A 313 -73.26 -23.00 -28.11
CA LYS A 313 -74.19 -22.62 -29.20
C LYS A 313 -73.66 -21.33 -29.83
N ARG A 314 -73.26 -21.42 -31.12
CA ARG A 314 -73.06 -20.24 -31.96
C ARG A 314 -74.40 -19.53 -32.17
N ARG A 315 -74.39 -18.20 -31.95
CA ARG A 315 -75.36 -17.30 -32.58
C ARG A 315 -74.61 -16.29 -33.42
N SER A 316 -75.03 -16.19 -34.61
CA SER A 316 -74.82 -15.32 -35.74
C SER A 316 -74.46 -13.89 -35.42
#